data_6ba55e55b448384c0714ea44610fbbbc
#
_entry.id   6ba55e55b448384c0714ea44610fbbbc
#
_cell.length_a   1.000
_cell.length_b   1.000
_cell.length_c   1.000
_cell.angle_alpha   90.00
_cell.angle_beta   90.00
_cell.angle_gamma   90.00
#
_symmetry.space_group_name_H-M   'P 1'
#
loop_
_entity.id
_entity.type
_entity.pdbx_description
1 polymer ?
#
loop_
_entity_poly.entity_id
_entity_poly.type
_entity_poly.pdbx_seq_one_letter_code
_entity_poly.pdbx_strand_id
1 'polypeptide(L)'
;AVFFKNVFLIFLFIPSLLFSQKIEIGGINRHVNYERLARIDSLVNSYIAHKWINGATTIVIKDNQLVQYKGYGYADIDSRKLMEKDELVRIASQTQAITCTGIMILYEQGKILLNEPVSDFIPEFKNMTVLDKFNAADTTYTTVPAKRPVTIHDLLTHTSGLDYPGIGSDAMKAIYAKAGITPGFNTVKNGQTLLSAMKELATLPLVHQPGEKWTYGLNYDLLGCIIELVSH
;
A
#
# COMPACT_ATOMS: atom_id res chain seq x y z
N ALA A 1 61.33 7.79 24.52
CA ALA A 1 60.41 8.77 23.88
C ALA A 1 59.87 8.15 22.62
N VAL A 2 58.59 7.71 22.68
CA VAL A 2 57.88 7.14 21.52
C VAL A 2 56.93 8.23 21.02
N PHE A 3 57.21 8.74 19.83
CA PHE A 3 56.34 9.69 19.13
C PHE A 3 55.14 8.95 18.51
N PHE A 4 53.95 9.14 19.06
CA PHE A 4 52.69 8.79 18.40
C PHE A 4 52.37 9.84 17.32
N LYS A 5 52.48 9.47 16.04
CA LYS A 5 51.95 10.27 14.93
C LYS A 5 50.45 10.06 14.86
N ASN A 6 49.68 11.08 15.22
CA ASN A 6 48.24 11.12 14.98
C ASN A 6 47.97 11.23 13.47
N VAL A 7 47.51 10.16 12.87
CA VAL A 7 46.95 10.17 11.52
C VAL A 7 45.47 10.59 11.64
N PHE A 8 45.20 11.86 11.30
CA PHE A 8 43.82 12.33 11.12
C PHE A 8 43.29 11.79 9.79
N LEU A 9 42.42 10.77 9.84
CA LEU A 9 41.63 10.36 8.68
C LEU A 9 40.51 11.39 8.47
N ILE A 10 40.69 12.28 7.49
CA ILE A 10 39.62 13.15 7.02
C ILE A 10 38.68 12.29 6.16
N PHE A 11 37.53 11.89 6.71
CA PHE A 11 36.40 11.37 5.92
C PHE A 11 35.84 12.51 5.08
N LEU A 12 36.22 12.57 3.82
CA LEU A 12 35.52 13.37 2.83
C LEU A 12 34.11 12.79 2.63
N PHE A 13 33.12 13.36 3.31
CA PHE A 13 31.72 13.17 2.99
C PHE A 13 31.49 13.80 1.60
N ILE A 14 31.54 12.99 0.55
CA ILE A 14 30.98 13.37 -0.75
C ILE A 14 29.48 13.25 -0.60
N PRO A 15 28.72 14.36 -0.56
CA PRO A 15 27.28 14.24 -0.62
C PRO A 15 26.96 13.56 -1.95
N SER A 16 26.43 12.35 -1.90
CA SER A 16 25.80 11.73 -3.04
C SER A 16 24.65 12.66 -3.46
N LEU A 17 24.91 13.49 -4.46
CA LEU A 17 23.86 14.24 -5.14
C LEU A 17 22.91 13.21 -5.70
N LEU A 18 21.79 12.99 -5.01
CA LEU A 18 20.64 12.28 -5.52
C LEU A 18 20.12 13.08 -6.71
N PHE A 19 20.69 12.82 -7.88
CA PHE A 19 20.07 13.26 -9.13
C PHE A 19 18.74 12.51 -9.23
N SER A 20 17.66 13.20 -8.94
CA SER A 20 16.34 12.79 -9.38
C SER A 20 16.46 12.54 -10.88
N GLN A 21 16.36 11.27 -11.29
CA GLN A 21 16.48 10.92 -12.71
C GLN A 21 15.27 11.51 -13.42
N LYS A 22 15.50 12.59 -14.16
CA LYS A 22 14.44 13.25 -14.93
C LYS A 22 14.03 12.31 -16.06
N ILE A 23 12.73 11.98 -16.11
CA ILE A 23 12.18 11.22 -17.23
C ILE A 23 12.20 12.12 -18.46
N GLU A 24 12.87 11.68 -19.54
CA GLU A 24 12.87 12.35 -20.80
C GLU A 24 11.57 12.06 -21.55
N ILE A 25 10.91 13.12 -22.06
CA ILE A 25 9.67 13.02 -22.82
C ILE A 25 10.00 13.25 -24.29
N GLY A 26 9.71 12.24 -25.12
CA GLY A 26 9.93 12.30 -26.57
C GLY A 26 11.25 11.67 -27.01
N GLY A 27 11.45 11.62 -28.33
CA GLY A 27 12.59 10.96 -28.95
C GLY A 27 12.39 9.46 -29.18
N ILE A 28 13.35 8.86 -29.91
CA ILE A 28 13.36 7.42 -30.23
C ILE A 28 14.34 6.73 -29.29
N ASN A 29 13.86 5.80 -28.48
CA ASN A 29 14.72 4.93 -27.67
C ASN A 29 15.23 3.77 -28.55
N ARG A 30 16.54 3.67 -28.72
CA ARG A 30 17.19 2.65 -29.58
C ARG A 30 17.03 1.22 -29.06
N HIS A 31 16.71 1.06 -27.77
CA HIS A 31 16.50 -0.25 -27.12
C HIS A 31 15.04 -0.70 -27.17
N VAL A 32 14.16 0.06 -27.85
CA VAL A 32 12.74 -0.25 -27.99
C VAL A 32 12.40 -0.64 -29.40
N ASN A 33 11.80 -1.80 -29.57
CA ASN A 33 11.16 -2.19 -30.83
C ASN A 33 9.73 -1.64 -30.87
N TYR A 34 9.52 -0.54 -31.56
CA TYR A 34 8.22 0.15 -31.63
C TYR A 34 7.15 -0.65 -32.39
N GLU A 35 7.51 -1.51 -33.32
CA GLU A 35 6.57 -2.43 -33.96
C GLU A 35 5.99 -3.43 -32.94
N ARG A 36 6.84 -3.97 -32.05
CA ARG A 36 6.38 -4.81 -30.94
C ARG A 36 5.59 -4.02 -29.92
N LEU A 37 5.99 -2.78 -29.63
CA LEU A 37 5.28 -1.92 -28.68
C LEU A 37 3.84 -1.64 -29.16
N ALA A 38 3.62 -1.50 -30.46
CA ALA A 38 2.29 -1.31 -31.04
C ALA A 38 1.32 -2.48 -30.80
N ARG A 39 1.81 -3.68 -30.39
CA ARG A 39 0.94 -4.80 -29.99
C ARG A 39 0.12 -4.47 -28.73
N ILE A 40 0.58 -3.54 -27.89
CA ILE A 40 -0.22 -3.05 -26.76
C ILE A 40 -1.50 -2.41 -27.26
N ASP A 41 -1.42 -1.59 -28.33
CA ASP A 41 -2.59 -0.93 -28.92
C ASP A 41 -3.62 -1.98 -29.42
N SER A 42 -3.13 -3.00 -30.13
CA SER A 42 -3.99 -4.07 -30.65
C SER A 42 -4.65 -4.87 -29.50
N LEU A 43 -3.88 -5.21 -28.45
CA LEU A 43 -4.40 -5.95 -27.31
C LEU A 43 -5.47 -5.14 -26.55
N VAL A 44 -5.16 -3.90 -26.17
CA VAL A 44 -6.09 -3.06 -25.40
C VAL A 44 -7.36 -2.81 -26.20
N ASN A 45 -7.26 -2.48 -27.50
CA ASN A 45 -8.42 -2.27 -28.34
C ASN A 45 -9.27 -3.54 -28.50
N SER A 46 -8.66 -4.74 -28.51
CA SER A 46 -9.41 -6.00 -28.54
C SER A 46 -10.23 -6.21 -27.27
N TYR A 47 -9.69 -5.89 -26.10
CA TYR A 47 -10.39 -5.97 -24.81
C TYR A 47 -11.58 -5.00 -24.77
N ILE A 48 -11.41 -3.80 -25.29
CA ILE A 48 -12.49 -2.80 -25.40
C ILE A 48 -13.59 -3.29 -26.37
N ALA A 49 -13.18 -3.83 -27.53
CA ALA A 49 -14.13 -4.36 -28.52
C ALA A 49 -14.96 -5.52 -27.99
N HIS A 50 -14.37 -6.38 -27.14
CA HIS A 50 -15.08 -7.46 -26.45
C HIS A 50 -15.86 -6.98 -25.20
N LYS A 51 -15.82 -5.68 -24.89
CA LYS A 51 -16.48 -5.10 -23.71
C LYS A 51 -16.00 -5.68 -22.37
N TRP A 52 -14.77 -6.17 -22.32
CA TRP A 52 -14.14 -6.64 -21.08
C TRP A 52 -13.64 -5.49 -20.21
N ILE A 53 -13.25 -4.38 -20.83
CA ILE A 53 -12.91 -3.12 -20.18
C ILE A 53 -13.54 -1.96 -20.95
N ASN A 54 -13.83 -0.85 -20.27
CA ASN A 54 -14.39 0.34 -20.87
C ASN A 54 -13.31 1.19 -21.57
N GLY A 55 -12.19 1.32 -20.94
CA GLY A 55 -11.02 2.04 -21.41
C GLY A 55 -9.81 1.71 -20.57
N ALA A 56 -8.66 2.22 -20.99
CA ALA A 56 -7.39 2.05 -20.28
C ALA A 56 -6.45 3.21 -20.59
N THR A 57 -5.51 3.43 -19.67
CA THR A 57 -4.30 4.20 -19.94
C THR A 57 -3.09 3.28 -19.89
N THR A 58 -2.12 3.50 -20.77
CA THR A 58 -0.87 2.75 -20.75
C THR A 58 0.31 3.72 -20.72
N ILE A 59 1.30 3.39 -19.91
CA ILE A 59 2.57 4.11 -19.82
C ILE A 59 3.71 3.10 -19.91
N VAL A 60 4.69 3.37 -20.75
CA VAL A 60 5.92 2.59 -20.84
C VAL A 60 7.11 3.52 -20.76
N ILE A 61 7.99 3.26 -19.81
CA ILE A 61 9.24 3.98 -19.60
C ILE A 61 10.38 2.99 -19.78
N LYS A 62 11.37 3.33 -20.61
CA LYS A 62 12.57 2.53 -20.84
C LYS A 62 13.78 3.44 -20.80
N ASP A 63 14.78 3.06 -20.00
CA ASP A 63 16.03 3.84 -19.83
C ASP A 63 15.76 5.32 -19.50
N ASN A 64 14.83 5.58 -18.55
CA ASN A 64 14.33 6.90 -18.16
C ASN A 64 13.67 7.72 -19.27
N GLN A 65 13.36 7.10 -20.41
CA GLN A 65 12.65 7.73 -21.50
C GLN A 65 11.21 7.23 -21.58
N LEU A 66 10.26 8.16 -21.66
CA LEU A 66 8.85 7.86 -21.90
C LEU A 66 8.65 7.46 -23.36
N VAL A 67 8.44 6.16 -23.61
CA VAL A 67 8.33 5.61 -24.98
C VAL A 67 6.89 5.39 -25.42
N GLN A 68 5.94 5.27 -24.46
CA GLN A 68 4.51 5.24 -24.76
C GLN A 68 3.73 5.84 -23.61
N TYR A 69 2.71 6.66 -23.94
CA TYR A 69 1.72 7.17 -22.99
C TYR A 69 0.44 7.47 -23.75
N LYS A 70 -0.57 6.58 -23.60
CA LYS A 70 -1.81 6.62 -24.40
C LYS A 70 -3.02 6.32 -23.56
N GLY A 71 -4.16 6.96 -23.93
CA GLY A 71 -5.51 6.58 -23.49
C GLY A 71 -6.21 5.78 -24.58
N TYR A 72 -7.13 4.88 -24.21
CA TYR A 72 -7.92 4.03 -25.11
C TYR A 72 -9.34 3.92 -24.58
N GLY A 73 -10.32 3.90 -25.50
CA GLY A 73 -11.74 3.71 -25.16
C GLY A 73 -12.33 4.87 -24.38
N TYR A 74 -13.13 4.56 -23.38
CA TYR A 74 -13.92 5.53 -22.64
C TYR A 74 -13.58 5.52 -21.13
N ALA A 75 -13.46 6.71 -20.54
CA ALA A 75 -13.42 6.89 -19.07
C ALA A 75 -14.83 6.69 -18.49
N ASP A 76 -15.84 7.10 -19.24
CA ASP A 76 -17.24 6.93 -18.91
C ASP A 76 -18.02 6.59 -20.19
N ILE A 77 -18.69 5.42 -20.19
CA ILE A 77 -19.46 4.94 -21.36
C ILE A 77 -20.76 5.72 -21.53
N ASP A 78 -21.43 6.06 -20.43
CA ASP A 78 -22.76 6.67 -20.47
C ASP A 78 -22.70 8.08 -21.04
N SER A 79 -21.71 8.86 -20.60
CA SER A 79 -21.44 10.20 -21.14
C SER A 79 -20.58 10.20 -22.40
N ARG A 80 -20.07 9.05 -22.85
CA ARG A 80 -19.11 8.90 -23.94
C ARG A 80 -17.83 9.71 -23.76
N LYS A 81 -17.43 9.97 -22.52
CA LYS A 81 -16.16 10.64 -22.21
C LYS A 81 -15.00 9.74 -22.62
N LEU A 82 -14.16 10.19 -23.53
CA LEU A 82 -12.98 9.42 -23.94
C LEU A 82 -11.98 9.29 -22.77
N MET A 83 -11.25 8.18 -22.76
CA MET A 83 -10.16 7.95 -21.82
C MET A 83 -8.94 8.75 -22.25
N GLU A 84 -8.68 9.83 -21.56
CA GLU A 84 -7.47 10.62 -21.75
C GLU A 84 -6.26 9.91 -21.10
N LYS A 85 -5.05 10.18 -21.60
CA LYS A 85 -3.82 9.55 -21.07
C LYS A 85 -3.51 9.93 -19.63
N ASP A 86 -3.96 11.12 -19.17
CA ASP A 86 -3.79 11.69 -17.84
C ASP A 86 -5.07 11.63 -16.99
N GLU A 87 -6.03 10.78 -17.36
CA GLU A 87 -7.26 10.57 -16.58
C GLU A 87 -6.94 10.00 -15.20
N LEU A 88 -7.65 10.53 -14.19
CA LEU A 88 -7.54 10.03 -12.82
C LEU A 88 -8.29 8.71 -12.67
N VAL A 89 -7.57 7.67 -12.29
CA VAL A 89 -8.13 6.33 -12.08
C VAL A 89 -7.86 5.82 -10.68
N ARG A 90 -8.79 4.99 -10.16
CA ARG A 90 -8.55 4.26 -8.91
C ARG A 90 -7.58 3.11 -9.19
N ILE A 91 -6.44 3.13 -8.53
CA ILE A 91 -5.40 2.11 -8.71
C ILE A 91 -5.52 0.93 -7.74
N ALA A 92 -6.54 0.94 -6.89
CA ALA A 92 -6.83 -0.11 -5.91
C ALA A 92 -5.56 -0.54 -5.14
N SER A 93 -5.26 -1.83 -5.08
CA SER A 93 -4.14 -2.35 -4.30
C SER A 93 -2.74 -1.96 -4.81
N GLN A 94 -2.62 -1.36 -5.99
CA GLN A 94 -1.34 -0.74 -6.39
C GLN A 94 -0.96 0.43 -5.47
N THR A 95 -1.92 1.04 -4.76
CA THR A 95 -1.68 2.02 -3.69
C THR A 95 -0.73 1.47 -2.63
N GLN A 96 -0.71 0.16 -2.39
CA GLN A 96 0.15 -0.47 -1.39
C GLN A 96 1.64 -0.24 -1.70
N ALA A 97 2.05 -0.31 -2.97
CA ALA A 97 3.43 -0.04 -3.36
C ALA A 97 3.84 1.41 -3.06
N ILE A 98 2.93 2.37 -3.25
CA ILE A 98 3.16 3.79 -2.95
C ILE A 98 3.25 4.00 -1.43
N THR A 99 2.33 3.42 -0.66
CA THR A 99 2.34 3.47 0.81
C THR A 99 3.62 2.83 1.36
N CYS A 100 4.01 1.66 0.82
CA CYS A 100 5.26 0.99 1.17
C CYS A 100 6.48 1.90 0.96
N THR A 101 6.53 2.57 -0.19
CA THR A 101 7.58 3.55 -0.49
C THR A 101 7.58 4.70 0.52
N GLY A 102 6.40 5.22 0.90
CA GLY A 102 6.29 6.25 1.93
C GLY A 102 6.85 5.80 3.28
N ILE A 103 6.54 4.59 3.73
CA ILE A 103 7.11 3.99 4.95
C ILE A 103 8.64 3.85 4.83
N MET A 104 9.15 3.39 3.68
CA MET A 104 10.59 3.24 3.49
C MET A 104 11.34 4.57 3.46
N ILE A 105 10.73 5.64 2.98
CA ILE A 105 11.28 7.00 3.07
C ILE A 105 11.39 7.43 4.54
N LEU A 106 10.35 7.21 5.35
CA LEU A 106 10.39 7.54 6.78
C LEU A 106 11.42 6.68 7.54
N TYR A 107 11.56 5.40 7.16
CA TYR A 107 12.60 4.52 7.70
C TYR A 107 14.02 5.02 7.34
N GLU A 108 14.26 5.39 6.09
CA GLU A 108 15.54 5.95 5.63
C GLU A 108 15.89 7.26 6.35
N GLN A 109 14.88 8.07 6.69
CA GLN A 109 15.02 9.28 7.49
C GLN A 109 15.22 9.02 8.99
N GLY A 110 15.19 7.75 9.44
CA GLY A 110 15.31 7.38 10.84
C GLY A 110 14.11 7.77 11.71
N LYS A 111 12.95 8.07 11.09
CA LYS A 111 11.72 8.46 11.80
C LYS A 111 10.91 7.29 12.32
N ILE A 112 11.11 6.11 11.74
CA ILE A 112 10.47 4.85 12.14
C ILE A 112 11.47 3.70 12.05
N LEU A 113 11.23 2.63 12.80
CA LEU A 113 11.94 1.36 12.70
C LEU A 113 10.98 0.24 12.28
N LEU A 114 11.46 -0.72 11.48
CA LEU A 114 10.60 -1.81 11.00
C LEU A 114 10.09 -2.75 12.11
N ASN A 115 10.85 -2.91 13.18
CA ASN A 115 10.47 -3.71 14.35
C ASN A 115 9.74 -2.90 15.43
N GLU A 116 9.47 -1.63 15.19
CA GLU A 116 8.77 -0.76 16.12
C GLU A 116 7.30 -1.18 16.23
N PRO A 117 6.74 -1.25 17.45
CA PRO A 117 5.35 -1.57 17.66
C PRO A 117 4.42 -0.51 17.08
N VAL A 118 3.34 -0.93 16.43
CA VAL A 118 2.28 -0.02 15.97
C VAL A 118 1.71 0.83 17.11
N SER A 119 1.69 0.29 18.33
CA SER A 119 1.22 0.97 19.53
C SER A 119 2.02 2.21 19.92
N ASP A 120 3.22 2.38 19.40
CA ASP A 120 4.04 3.58 19.66
C ASP A 120 3.50 4.78 18.86
N PHE A 121 2.77 4.55 17.78
CA PHE A 121 2.09 5.55 16.95
C PHE A 121 0.60 5.66 17.30
N ILE A 122 -0.07 4.52 17.54
CA ILE A 122 -1.50 4.42 17.82
C ILE A 122 -1.67 3.54 19.06
N PRO A 123 -1.74 4.14 20.26
CA PRO A 123 -1.73 3.40 21.55
C PRO A 123 -2.82 2.34 21.69
N GLU A 124 -3.92 2.46 20.97
CA GLU A 124 -5.03 1.50 20.96
C GLU A 124 -4.60 0.11 20.48
N PHE A 125 -3.52 -0.01 19.71
CA PHE A 125 -2.94 -1.30 19.28
C PHE A 125 -2.07 -1.99 20.35
N LYS A 126 -1.97 -1.45 21.57
CA LYS A 126 -1.09 -2.00 22.63
C LYS A 126 -1.51 -3.38 23.10
N ASN A 127 -2.81 -3.59 23.30
CA ASN A 127 -3.36 -4.81 23.91
C ASN A 127 -4.24 -5.56 22.93
N MET A 128 -3.70 -5.88 21.74
CA MET A 128 -4.44 -6.62 20.74
C MET A 128 -4.80 -8.02 21.21
N THR A 129 -5.95 -8.48 20.73
CA THR A 129 -6.41 -9.85 20.95
C THR A 129 -6.48 -10.61 19.64
N VAL A 130 -6.51 -11.92 19.71
CA VAL A 130 -6.62 -12.82 18.56
C VAL A 130 -7.89 -13.64 18.72
N LEU A 131 -8.62 -13.81 17.61
CA LEU A 131 -9.83 -14.64 17.56
C LEU A 131 -9.51 -16.08 17.98
N ASP A 132 -10.25 -16.59 18.97
CA ASP A 132 -10.15 -17.98 19.44
C ASP A 132 -11.30 -18.82 18.91
N LYS A 133 -12.55 -18.45 19.23
CA LYS A 133 -13.76 -19.15 18.77
C LYS A 133 -14.74 -18.16 18.18
N PHE A 134 -15.47 -18.61 17.17
CA PHE A 134 -16.50 -17.82 16.50
C PHE A 134 -17.80 -18.63 16.40
N ASN A 135 -18.92 -18.02 16.77
CA ASN A 135 -20.25 -18.57 16.56
C ASN A 135 -20.95 -17.87 15.39
N ALA A 136 -21.15 -18.61 14.29
CA ALA A 136 -21.76 -18.05 13.09
C ALA A 136 -23.25 -17.71 13.25
N ALA A 137 -23.95 -18.29 14.24
CA ALA A 137 -25.38 -18.09 14.42
C ALA A 137 -25.74 -16.70 14.95
N ASP A 138 -24.87 -16.11 15.78
CA ASP A 138 -25.11 -14.82 16.46
C ASP A 138 -23.93 -13.83 16.39
N THR A 139 -22.87 -14.22 15.70
CA THR A 139 -21.63 -13.42 15.56
C THR A 139 -20.95 -13.15 16.93
N THR A 140 -21.16 -14.02 17.91
CA THR A 140 -20.39 -13.96 19.15
C THR A 140 -19.03 -14.63 18.97
N TYR A 141 -18.04 -14.17 19.71
CA TYR A 141 -16.69 -14.72 19.63
C TYR A 141 -15.95 -14.60 20.96
N THR A 142 -14.95 -15.45 21.15
CA THR A 142 -13.97 -15.35 22.23
C THR A 142 -12.60 -14.99 21.66
N THR A 143 -11.77 -14.43 22.49
CA THR A 143 -10.42 -14.01 22.10
C THR A 143 -9.39 -14.46 23.12
N VAL A 144 -8.14 -14.58 22.66
CA VAL A 144 -6.96 -14.73 23.51
C VAL A 144 -6.02 -13.54 23.29
N PRO A 145 -5.15 -13.20 24.25
CA PRO A 145 -4.18 -12.12 24.04
C PRO A 145 -3.24 -12.40 22.87
N ALA A 146 -2.85 -11.36 22.15
CA ALA A 146 -1.74 -11.45 21.22
C ALA A 146 -0.43 -11.75 21.98
N LYS A 147 0.39 -12.68 21.46
CA LYS A 147 1.65 -13.10 22.09
C LYS A 147 2.73 -12.02 22.06
N ARG A 148 2.63 -11.08 21.14
CA ARG A 148 3.51 -9.93 21.00
C ARG A 148 2.78 -8.76 20.31
N PRO A 149 3.29 -7.55 20.41
CA PRO A 149 2.77 -6.43 19.64
C PRO A 149 2.87 -6.67 18.12
N VAL A 150 1.95 -6.04 17.37
CA VAL A 150 2.04 -5.89 15.91
C VAL A 150 3.11 -4.84 15.61
N THR A 151 3.99 -5.13 14.65
CA THR A 151 5.07 -4.23 14.23
C THR A 151 4.83 -3.64 12.84
N ILE A 152 5.59 -2.59 12.48
CA ILE A 152 5.61 -2.03 11.11
C ILE A 152 5.95 -3.12 10.09
N HIS A 153 6.92 -3.99 10.39
CA HIS A 153 7.27 -5.12 9.53
C HIS A 153 6.10 -6.07 9.29
N ASP A 154 5.30 -6.37 10.33
CA ASP A 154 4.13 -7.24 10.17
C ASP A 154 3.09 -6.64 9.22
N LEU A 155 2.91 -5.32 9.28
CA LEU A 155 1.99 -4.61 8.37
C LEU A 155 2.51 -4.67 6.91
N LEU A 156 3.79 -4.36 6.69
CA LEU A 156 4.41 -4.38 5.36
C LEU A 156 4.35 -5.76 4.70
N THR A 157 4.42 -6.82 5.49
CA THR A 157 4.47 -8.21 5.01
C THR A 157 3.13 -8.92 5.06
N HIS A 158 2.04 -8.25 5.47
CA HIS A 158 0.73 -8.87 5.68
C HIS A 158 0.74 -10.03 6.70
N THR A 159 1.56 -9.92 7.75
CA THR A 159 1.66 -10.94 8.81
C THR A 159 1.13 -10.46 10.16
N SER A 160 0.49 -9.30 10.20
CA SER A 160 -0.05 -8.71 11.43
C SER A 160 -1.21 -9.49 12.06
N GLY A 161 -1.97 -10.23 11.26
CA GLY A 161 -3.26 -10.82 11.64
C GLY A 161 -4.47 -9.92 11.40
N LEU A 162 -4.29 -8.72 10.88
CA LEU A 162 -5.41 -7.92 10.35
C LEU A 162 -5.97 -8.59 9.10
N ASP A 163 -7.29 -8.75 9.05
CA ASP A 163 -7.99 -9.36 7.92
C ASP A 163 -8.63 -8.28 7.02
N TYR A 164 -9.27 -8.68 5.93
CA TYR A 164 -9.90 -7.77 4.98
C TYR A 164 -11.43 -8.01 4.92
N PRO A 165 -12.26 -6.95 5.09
CA PRO A 165 -13.71 -7.10 5.19
C PRO A 165 -14.38 -7.78 3.99
N GLY A 166 -13.81 -7.62 2.78
CA GLY A 166 -14.42 -8.13 1.53
C GLY A 166 -14.04 -9.56 1.17
N ILE A 167 -12.80 -9.97 1.45
CA ILE A 167 -12.21 -11.25 0.99
C ILE A 167 -11.56 -12.07 2.09
N GLY A 168 -11.64 -11.61 3.34
CA GLY A 168 -11.10 -12.30 4.51
C GLY A 168 -11.88 -13.56 4.90
N SER A 169 -11.57 -14.10 6.07
CA SER A 169 -12.30 -15.24 6.65
C SER A 169 -13.76 -14.88 6.93
N ASP A 170 -14.67 -15.86 6.85
CA ASP A 170 -16.09 -15.60 7.05
C ASP A 170 -16.36 -15.08 8.48
N ALA A 171 -15.62 -15.55 9.47
CA ALA A 171 -15.69 -15.05 10.84
C ALA A 171 -15.32 -13.55 10.90
N MET A 172 -14.20 -13.16 10.34
CA MET A 172 -13.75 -11.76 10.37
C MET A 172 -14.63 -10.85 9.53
N LYS A 173 -15.13 -11.32 8.37
CA LYS A 173 -16.13 -10.57 7.59
C LYS A 173 -17.38 -10.25 8.42
N ALA A 174 -17.91 -11.22 9.16
CA ALA A 174 -19.06 -11.02 10.03
C ALA A 174 -18.76 -10.07 11.21
N ILE A 175 -17.59 -10.22 11.86
CA ILE A 175 -17.14 -9.35 12.94
C ILE A 175 -16.98 -7.91 12.44
N TYR A 176 -16.31 -7.70 11.33
CA TYR A 176 -16.10 -6.37 10.72
C TYR A 176 -17.44 -5.73 10.30
N ALA A 177 -18.35 -6.51 9.69
CA ALA A 177 -19.66 -6.01 9.31
C ALA A 177 -20.47 -5.57 10.54
N LYS A 178 -20.45 -6.33 11.63
CA LYS A 178 -21.12 -5.98 12.88
C LYS A 178 -20.53 -4.72 13.53
N ALA A 179 -19.23 -4.50 13.39
CA ALA A 179 -18.55 -3.28 13.82
C ALA A 179 -18.73 -2.10 12.85
N GLY A 180 -19.40 -2.31 11.70
CA GLY A 180 -19.61 -1.28 10.69
C GLY A 180 -18.38 -0.95 9.86
N ILE A 181 -17.35 -1.84 9.83
CA ILE A 181 -16.22 -1.75 8.92
C ILE A 181 -16.66 -2.39 7.60
N THR A 182 -16.83 -1.57 6.57
CA THR A 182 -17.37 -1.99 5.27
C THR A 182 -16.25 -2.49 4.35
N PRO A 183 -16.52 -3.48 3.48
CA PRO A 183 -15.59 -3.89 2.44
C PRO A 183 -15.45 -2.82 1.36
N GLY A 184 -14.30 -2.80 0.72
CA GLY A 184 -14.04 -1.95 -0.45
C GLY A 184 -13.16 -0.73 -0.16
N PHE A 185 -13.33 0.29 -1.01
CA PHE A 185 -12.45 1.46 -1.02
C PHE A 185 -12.78 2.53 0.04
N ASN A 186 -13.76 2.28 0.91
CA ASN A 186 -14.22 3.22 1.92
C ASN A 186 -14.04 2.61 3.31
N THR A 187 -12.80 2.43 3.75
CA THR A 187 -12.49 2.05 5.14
C THR A 187 -12.94 3.13 6.13
N VAL A 188 -13.03 4.38 5.65
CA VAL A 188 -13.41 5.55 6.43
C VAL A 188 -14.86 5.93 6.13
N LYS A 189 -15.70 6.00 7.17
CA LYS A 189 -17.09 6.47 7.07
C LYS A 189 -17.13 7.99 6.83
N ASN A 190 -18.24 8.49 6.26
CA ASN A 190 -18.40 9.94 6.06
C ASN A 190 -18.19 10.72 7.37
N GLY A 191 -17.30 11.72 7.34
CA GLY A 191 -16.96 12.55 8.50
C GLY A 191 -15.98 11.92 9.49
N GLN A 192 -15.52 10.70 9.26
CA GLN A 192 -14.52 10.01 10.06
C GLN A 192 -13.11 10.28 9.51
N THR A 193 -12.11 10.43 10.37
CA THR A 193 -10.69 10.48 9.97
C THR A 193 -10.14 9.07 9.84
N LEU A 194 -9.05 8.90 9.07
CA LEU A 194 -8.37 7.61 8.97
C LEU A 194 -7.89 7.13 10.35
N LEU A 195 -7.33 8.02 11.17
CA LEU A 195 -6.91 7.70 12.53
C LEU A 195 -8.07 7.16 13.38
N SER A 196 -9.26 7.78 13.31
CA SER A 196 -10.39 7.29 14.10
C SER A 196 -10.90 5.93 13.60
N ALA A 197 -10.83 5.66 12.29
CA ALA A 197 -11.14 4.35 11.73
C ALA A 197 -10.14 3.28 12.20
N MET A 198 -8.85 3.60 12.25
CA MET A 198 -7.82 2.68 12.76
C MET A 198 -7.97 2.41 14.26
N LYS A 199 -8.39 3.39 15.05
CA LYS A 199 -8.74 3.18 16.47
C LYS A 199 -9.94 2.25 16.65
N GLU A 200 -10.97 2.36 15.82
CA GLU A 200 -12.08 1.39 15.80
C GLU A 200 -11.58 -0.01 15.43
N LEU A 201 -10.73 -0.13 14.42
CA LEU A 201 -10.13 -1.41 14.02
C LEU A 201 -9.36 -2.07 15.16
N ALA A 202 -8.64 -1.30 15.96
CA ALA A 202 -7.88 -1.79 17.13
C ALA A 202 -8.74 -2.43 18.22
N THR A 203 -10.05 -2.18 18.23
CA THR A 203 -10.98 -2.84 19.18
C THR A 203 -11.37 -4.25 18.79
N LEU A 204 -11.02 -4.68 17.57
CA LEU A 204 -11.39 -5.96 16.98
C LEU A 204 -10.23 -6.95 17.05
N PRO A 205 -10.52 -8.26 17.06
CA PRO A 205 -9.46 -9.25 17.14
C PRO A 205 -8.69 -9.37 15.84
N LEU A 206 -7.44 -9.79 15.94
CA LEU A 206 -6.65 -10.32 14.83
C LEU A 206 -7.15 -11.74 14.49
N VAL A 207 -7.02 -12.17 13.23
CA VAL A 207 -7.43 -13.52 12.81
C VAL A 207 -6.41 -14.59 13.20
N HIS A 208 -5.16 -14.23 13.46
CA HIS A 208 -4.09 -15.10 13.94
C HIS A 208 -3.04 -14.29 14.70
N GLN A 209 -2.12 -14.97 15.36
CA GLN A 209 -1.02 -14.31 16.08
C GLN A 209 -0.11 -13.52 15.13
N PRO A 210 0.37 -12.33 15.54
CA PRO A 210 1.30 -11.54 14.73
C PRO A 210 2.53 -12.35 14.34
N GLY A 211 2.86 -12.34 13.03
CA GLY A 211 3.97 -13.07 12.44
C GLY A 211 3.73 -14.55 12.11
N GLU A 212 2.57 -15.11 12.49
CA GLU A 212 2.31 -16.55 12.31
C GLU A 212 1.97 -16.93 10.86
N LYS A 213 1.17 -16.11 10.19
CA LYS A 213 0.66 -16.38 8.84
C LYS A 213 0.62 -15.13 7.99
N TRP A 214 0.62 -15.32 6.68
CA TRP A 214 0.28 -14.28 5.74
C TRP A 214 -1.25 -14.17 5.59
N THR A 215 -1.79 -12.98 5.79
CA THR A 215 -3.22 -12.68 5.61
C THR A 215 -3.37 -11.30 5.02
N TYR A 216 -3.91 -11.23 3.79
CA TYR A 216 -4.23 -9.95 3.16
C TYR A 216 -5.27 -9.20 3.98
N GLY A 217 -4.97 -7.96 4.36
CA GLY A 217 -5.83 -7.20 5.27
C GLY A 217 -5.64 -5.69 5.19
N LEU A 218 -6.27 -4.97 6.12
CA LEU A 218 -6.24 -3.51 6.25
C LEU A 218 -4.87 -2.96 6.73
N ASN A 219 -3.80 -3.70 6.46
CA ASN A 219 -2.45 -3.34 6.89
C ASN A 219 -1.99 -2.01 6.30
N TYR A 220 -2.30 -1.77 5.04
CA TYR A 220 -1.82 -0.58 4.33
C TYR A 220 -2.67 0.66 4.61
N ASP A 221 -3.91 0.50 5.04
CA ASP A 221 -4.71 1.59 5.61
C ASP A 221 -4.05 2.09 6.90
N LEU A 222 -3.62 1.14 7.76
CA LEU A 222 -2.92 1.45 8.99
C LEU A 222 -1.53 2.06 8.75
N LEU A 223 -0.76 1.56 7.76
CA LEU A 223 0.51 2.18 7.35
C LEU A 223 0.31 3.58 6.81
N GLY A 224 -0.76 3.83 6.04
CA GLY A 224 -1.12 5.16 5.56
C GLY A 224 -1.41 6.13 6.72
N CYS A 225 -2.12 5.67 7.76
CA CYS A 225 -2.34 6.43 8.98
C CYS A 225 -1.03 6.75 9.71
N ILE A 226 -0.11 5.80 9.80
CA ILE A 226 1.20 6.02 10.43
C ILE A 226 2.03 7.04 9.62
N ILE A 227 1.99 6.99 8.28
CA ILE A 227 2.63 8.02 7.45
C ILE A 227 2.08 9.40 7.79
N GLU A 228 0.75 9.54 7.84
CA GLU A 228 0.10 10.81 8.20
C GLU A 228 0.56 11.32 9.58
N LEU A 229 0.65 10.44 10.58
CA LEU A 229 1.07 10.80 11.94
C LEU A 229 2.54 11.22 12.07
N VAL A 230 3.43 10.67 11.23
CA VAL A 230 4.89 10.84 11.35
C VAL A 230 5.43 11.93 10.41
N SER A 231 4.73 12.19 9.30
CA SER A 231 5.24 13.10 8.26
C SER A 231 4.91 14.57 8.47
N HIS A 232 3.90 14.92 9.26
CA HIS A 232 3.34 16.29 9.56
C HIS A 232 3.68 17.38 8.59
#